data_e162d8b83386f4c52936131e132aae6c
#
_entry.id   e162d8b83386f4c52936131e132aae6c
#
_cell.length_a   1.000
_cell.length_b   1.000
_cell.length_c   1.000
_cell.angle_alpha   90.00
_cell.angle_beta   90.00
_cell.angle_gamma   90.00
#
_symmetry.space_group_name_H-M   'P 1'
#
loop_
_entity.id
_entity.type
_entity.pdbx_description
1 polymer ?
#
loop_
_entity_poly.entity_id
_entity_poly.type
_entity_poly.pdbx_seq_one_letter_code
_entity_poly.pdbx_strand_id
1 'polypeptide(L)'
;MAQQLDKSSDATALIGAMVTRSRAAQSVLGKSDFASRCAALQAAADEIRTQSAAILEVNAKDVAAAKASGISGAFIDRLTLNDERVEAMATGLEAMIRLTDPIGHELARWQQPNGLDIARVSTPLGVIGIIYESRPNVTIDAAGLCI
;
A
#
# COMPACT_ATOMS: atom_id res chain seq x y z
N MET A 1 -4.32 22.39 27.43
CA MET A 1 -3.19 21.46 27.67
C MET A 1 -3.64 20.00 27.89
N ALA A 2 -4.66 19.72 28.69
CA ALA A 2 -5.20 18.36 28.89
C ALA A 2 -5.76 17.69 27.62
N GLN A 3 -6.43 18.45 26.75
CA GLN A 3 -7.03 17.95 25.49
C GLN A 3 -6.00 17.54 24.43
N GLN A 4 -4.78 18.06 24.51
CA GLN A 4 -3.69 17.74 23.58
C GLN A 4 -2.91 16.48 24.01
N LEU A 5 -2.88 16.19 25.31
CA LEU A 5 -2.32 14.98 25.87
C LEU A 5 -3.17 13.74 25.55
N ASP A 6 -4.50 13.89 25.59
CA ASP A 6 -5.45 12.81 25.26
C ASP A 6 -5.35 12.36 23.80
N LYS A 7 -5.33 13.33 22.88
CA LYS A 7 -5.13 13.02 21.43
C LYS A 7 -3.78 12.35 21.11
N SER A 8 -2.73 12.67 21.87
CA SER A 8 -1.42 12.06 21.70
C SER A 8 -1.39 10.60 22.19
N SER A 9 -2.07 10.31 23.31
CA SER A 9 -2.18 8.94 23.84
C SER A 9 -2.99 8.05 22.88
N ASP A 10 -4.08 8.56 22.34
CA ASP A 10 -4.93 7.85 21.37
C ASP A 10 -4.16 7.57 20.06
N ALA A 11 -3.39 8.54 19.56
CA ALA A 11 -2.57 8.36 18.38
C ALA A 11 -1.46 7.30 18.61
N THR A 12 -0.82 7.31 19.75
CA THR A 12 0.21 6.34 20.13
C THR A 12 -0.37 4.92 20.20
N ALA A 13 -1.53 4.76 20.83
CA ALA A 13 -2.23 3.47 20.92
C ALA A 13 -2.66 2.97 19.54
N LEU A 14 -3.20 3.85 18.69
CA LEU A 14 -3.59 3.53 17.32
C LEU A 14 -2.40 3.04 16.49
N ILE A 15 -1.31 3.79 16.47
CA ILE A 15 -0.09 3.42 15.75
C ILE A 15 0.50 2.12 16.29
N GLY A 16 0.53 1.92 17.61
CA GLY A 16 0.97 0.67 18.23
C GLY A 16 0.16 -0.54 17.77
N ALA A 17 -1.16 -0.40 17.72
CA ALA A 17 -2.06 -1.44 17.22
C ALA A 17 -1.85 -1.71 15.72
N MET A 18 -1.65 -0.67 14.90
CA MET A 18 -1.33 -0.80 13.47
C MET A 18 -0.02 -1.55 13.26
N VAL A 19 1.04 -1.18 13.97
CA VAL A 19 2.36 -1.85 13.88
C VAL A 19 2.25 -3.33 14.26
N THR A 20 1.54 -3.65 15.34
CA THR A 20 1.35 -5.03 15.79
C THR A 20 0.65 -5.88 14.72
N ARG A 21 -0.45 -5.37 14.16
CA ARG A 21 -1.20 -6.06 13.08
C ARG A 21 -0.35 -6.20 11.81
N SER A 22 0.38 -5.16 11.42
CA SER A 22 1.23 -5.18 10.23
C SER A 22 2.37 -6.18 10.35
N ARG A 23 2.99 -6.32 11.54
CA ARG A 23 4.02 -7.34 11.79
C ARG A 23 3.46 -8.76 11.71
N ALA A 24 2.26 -8.99 12.26
CA ALA A 24 1.60 -10.28 12.14
C ALA A 24 1.28 -10.62 10.67
N ALA A 25 0.73 -9.68 9.92
CA ALA A 25 0.44 -9.85 8.50
C ALA A 25 1.73 -10.08 7.68
N GLN A 26 2.79 -9.33 7.93
CA GLN A 26 4.09 -9.48 7.27
C GLN A 26 4.69 -10.88 7.47
N SER A 27 4.52 -11.45 8.67
CA SER A 27 5.00 -12.82 8.96
C SER A 27 4.31 -13.88 8.10
N VAL A 28 3.07 -13.66 7.69
CA VAL A 28 2.33 -14.54 6.77
C VAL A 28 2.69 -14.23 5.33
N LEU A 29 2.62 -12.96 4.94
CA LEU A 29 2.87 -12.50 3.57
C LEU A 29 4.29 -12.82 3.10
N GLY A 30 5.29 -12.61 3.95
CA GLY A 30 6.69 -12.91 3.64
C GLY A 30 7.01 -14.39 3.41
N LYS A 31 6.07 -15.29 3.69
CA LYS A 31 6.16 -16.74 3.42
C LYS A 31 5.26 -17.19 2.27
N SER A 32 4.44 -16.31 1.74
CA SER A 32 3.55 -16.61 0.62
C SER A 32 4.36 -16.76 -0.66
N ASP A 33 3.91 -17.62 -1.56
CA ASP A 33 4.48 -17.74 -2.89
C ASP A 33 4.04 -16.56 -3.79
N PHE A 34 4.72 -16.41 -4.91
CA PHE A 34 4.44 -15.35 -5.87
C PHE A 34 3.03 -15.45 -6.46
N ALA A 35 2.57 -16.66 -6.74
CA ALA A 35 1.24 -16.88 -7.31
C ALA A 35 0.12 -16.42 -6.35
N SER A 36 0.26 -16.68 -5.05
CA SER A 36 -0.67 -16.20 -4.03
C SER A 36 -0.68 -14.67 -3.92
N ARG A 37 0.48 -14.02 -4.03
CA ARG A 37 0.57 -12.54 -4.04
C ARG A 37 -0.08 -11.95 -5.29
N CYS A 38 0.18 -12.54 -6.46
CA CYS A 38 -0.48 -12.14 -7.71
C CYS A 38 -2.00 -12.31 -7.65
N ALA A 39 -2.49 -13.42 -7.08
CA ALA A 39 -3.92 -13.64 -6.90
C ALA A 39 -4.56 -12.61 -5.96
N ALA A 40 -3.86 -12.21 -4.90
CA ALA A 40 -4.34 -11.15 -4.00
C ALA A 40 -4.41 -9.78 -4.70
N LEU A 41 -3.42 -9.43 -5.51
CA LEU A 41 -3.43 -8.19 -6.32
C LEU A 41 -4.56 -8.20 -7.35
N GLN A 42 -4.80 -9.33 -8.02
CA GLN A 42 -5.92 -9.47 -8.96
C GLN A 42 -7.26 -9.32 -8.26
N ALA A 43 -7.46 -10.02 -7.14
CA ALA A 43 -8.69 -9.90 -6.36
C ALA A 43 -8.94 -8.46 -5.87
N ALA A 44 -7.88 -7.75 -5.49
CA ALA A 44 -7.98 -6.34 -5.10
C ALA A 44 -8.37 -5.44 -6.30
N ALA A 45 -7.81 -5.69 -7.49
CA ALA A 45 -8.17 -4.95 -8.71
C ALA A 45 -9.65 -5.17 -9.08
N ASP A 46 -10.12 -6.41 -9.02
CA ASP A 46 -11.51 -6.77 -9.32
C ASP A 46 -12.47 -6.13 -8.30
N GLU A 47 -12.10 -6.12 -7.01
CA GLU A 47 -12.91 -5.49 -5.96
C GLU A 47 -12.99 -3.98 -6.12
N ILE A 48 -11.90 -3.30 -6.51
CA ILE A 48 -11.91 -1.86 -6.80
C ILE A 48 -12.91 -1.54 -7.92
N ARG A 49 -12.94 -2.33 -8.98
CA ARG A 49 -13.92 -2.16 -10.07
C ARG A 49 -15.35 -2.39 -9.59
N THR A 50 -15.56 -3.44 -8.82
CA THR A 50 -16.87 -3.78 -8.24
C THR A 50 -17.39 -2.68 -7.33
N GLN A 51 -16.52 -2.07 -6.54
CA GLN A 51 -16.86 -1.02 -5.57
C GLN A 51 -16.74 0.39 -6.14
N SER A 52 -16.48 0.57 -7.43
CA SER A 52 -16.22 1.87 -8.05
C SER A 52 -17.29 2.92 -7.68
N ALA A 53 -18.57 2.58 -7.81
CA ALA A 53 -19.66 3.50 -7.49
C ALA A 53 -19.63 3.97 -6.01
N ALA A 54 -19.38 3.05 -5.07
CA ALA A 54 -19.30 3.36 -3.65
C ALA A 54 -18.08 4.23 -3.34
N ILE A 55 -16.94 3.95 -3.97
CA ILE A 55 -15.70 4.74 -3.84
C ILE A 55 -15.95 6.18 -4.32
N LEU A 56 -16.57 6.35 -5.48
CA LEU A 56 -16.87 7.66 -6.05
C LEU A 56 -17.89 8.44 -5.20
N GLU A 57 -18.89 7.79 -4.64
CA GLU A 57 -19.87 8.42 -3.74
C GLU A 57 -19.19 8.99 -2.49
N VAL A 58 -18.31 8.20 -1.84
CA VAL A 58 -17.58 8.67 -0.65
C VAL A 58 -16.62 9.80 -1.01
N ASN A 59 -15.87 9.64 -2.12
CA ASN A 59 -14.95 10.67 -2.59
C ASN A 59 -15.65 12.01 -2.90
N ALA A 60 -16.84 11.98 -3.45
CA ALA A 60 -17.63 13.19 -3.70
C ALA A 60 -17.92 13.96 -2.39
N LYS A 61 -18.17 13.26 -1.28
CA LYS A 61 -18.36 13.85 0.05
C LYS A 61 -17.07 14.49 0.56
N ASP A 62 -15.93 13.80 0.40
CA ASP A 62 -14.62 14.33 0.78
C ASP A 62 -14.24 15.60 0.00
N VAL A 63 -14.48 15.58 -1.31
CA VAL A 63 -14.26 16.74 -2.20
C VAL A 63 -15.14 17.92 -1.80
N ALA A 64 -16.42 17.68 -1.47
CA ALA A 64 -17.34 18.73 -1.01
C ALA A 64 -16.86 19.34 0.32
N ALA A 65 -16.44 18.52 1.28
CA ALA A 65 -15.90 18.96 2.56
C ALA A 65 -14.61 19.78 2.39
N ALA A 66 -13.70 19.32 1.51
CA ALA A 66 -12.44 20.00 1.20
C ALA A 66 -12.69 21.39 0.59
N LYS A 67 -13.64 21.51 -0.35
CA LYS A 67 -14.06 22.79 -0.94
C LYS A 67 -14.63 23.74 0.11
N ALA A 68 -15.49 23.23 0.99
CA ALA A 68 -16.08 24.02 2.07
C ALA A 68 -15.03 24.55 3.07
N SER A 69 -13.90 23.82 3.23
CA SER A 69 -12.76 24.22 4.07
C SER A 69 -11.79 25.17 3.39
N GLY A 70 -12.05 25.62 2.16
CA GLY A 70 -11.21 26.59 1.45
C GLY A 70 -9.90 26.01 0.90
N ILE A 71 -9.81 24.69 0.73
CA ILE A 71 -8.63 24.01 0.17
C ILE A 71 -8.42 24.43 -1.29
N SER A 72 -7.17 24.61 -1.71
CA SER A 72 -6.81 25.07 -3.05
C SER A 72 -7.23 24.12 -4.17
N GLY A 73 -7.46 24.66 -5.39
CA GLY A 73 -7.87 23.88 -6.56
C GLY A 73 -6.94 22.72 -6.92
N ALA A 74 -5.62 22.90 -6.76
CA ALA A 74 -4.64 21.84 -7.02
C ALA A 74 -4.77 20.63 -6.05
N PHE A 75 -5.12 20.87 -4.81
CA PHE A 75 -5.42 19.81 -3.84
C PHE A 75 -6.74 19.13 -4.17
N ILE A 76 -7.76 19.90 -4.53
CA ILE A 76 -9.06 19.37 -4.95
C ILE A 76 -8.91 18.45 -6.15
N ASP A 77 -8.13 18.83 -7.18
CA ASP A 77 -7.87 17.96 -8.34
C ASP A 77 -7.20 16.64 -7.94
N ARG A 78 -6.22 16.69 -7.05
CA ARG A 78 -5.54 15.47 -6.55
C ARG A 78 -6.45 14.57 -5.71
N LEU A 79 -7.39 15.15 -4.98
CA LEU A 79 -8.34 14.43 -4.15
C LEU A 79 -9.46 13.83 -4.98
N THR A 80 -9.85 14.45 -6.08
CA THR A 80 -11.01 14.03 -6.88
C THR A 80 -10.73 12.73 -7.63
N LEU A 81 -11.60 11.75 -7.45
CA LEU A 81 -11.68 10.55 -8.27
C LEU A 81 -12.78 10.68 -9.33
N ASN A 82 -12.60 9.96 -10.41
CA ASN A 82 -13.57 9.69 -11.46
C ASN A 82 -13.40 8.23 -11.92
N ASP A 83 -14.27 7.74 -12.78
CA ASP A 83 -14.23 6.36 -13.26
C ASP A 83 -12.86 5.98 -13.87
N GLU A 84 -12.26 6.89 -14.64
CA GLU A 84 -10.96 6.68 -15.26
C GLU A 84 -9.84 6.53 -14.19
N ARG A 85 -9.86 7.35 -13.14
CA ARG A 85 -8.89 7.28 -12.04
C ARG A 85 -9.07 6.02 -11.19
N VAL A 86 -10.31 5.58 -10.99
CA VAL A 86 -10.60 4.30 -10.30
C VAL A 86 -10.12 3.12 -11.14
N GLU A 87 -10.39 3.11 -12.44
CA GLU A 87 -9.88 2.07 -13.34
C GLU A 87 -8.34 2.07 -13.41
N ALA A 88 -7.71 3.24 -13.39
CA ALA A 88 -6.25 3.35 -13.34
C ALA A 88 -5.65 2.70 -12.07
N MET A 89 -6.32 2.79 -10.92
CA MET A 89 -5.88 2.08 -9.70
C MET A 89 -5.92 0.57 -9.88
N ALA A 90 -7.00 0.02 -10.44
CA ALA A 90 -7.11 -1.41 -10.71
C ALA A 90 -6.06 -1.89 -11.73
N THR A 91 -5.90 -1.16 -12.82
CA THR A 91 -4.87 -1.43 -13.84
C THR A 91 -3.45 -1.34 -13.26
N GLY A 92 -3.21 -0.43 -12.31
CA GLY A 92 -1.94 -0.33 -11.60
C GLY A 92 -1.60 -1.61 -10.83
N LEU A 93 -2.55 -2.20 -10.12
CA LEU A 93 -2.37 -3.50 -9.44
C LEU A 93 -2.10 -4.64 -10.44
N GLU A 94 -2.82 -4.68 -11.55
CA GLU A 94 -2.58 -5.67 -12.62
C GLU A 94 -1.20 -5.52 -13.27
N ALA A 95 -0.70 -4.29 -13.37
CA ALA A 95 0.67 -4.05 -13.86
C ALA A 95 1.72 -4.63 -12.90
N MET A 96 1.49 -4.56 -11.58
CA MET A 96 2.39 -5.15 -10.57
C MET A 96 2.47 -6.67 -10.69
N ILE A 97 1.38 -7.36 -11.05
CA ILE A 97 1.35 -8.81 -11.29
C ILE A 97 2.32 -9.24 -12.39
N ARG A 98 2.62 -8.35 -13.33
CA ARG A 98 3.53 -8.63 -14.47
C ARG A 98 4.99 -8.41 -14.14
N LEU A 99 5.29 -7.88 -12.96
CA LEU A 99 6.68 -7.69 -12.52
C LEU A 99 7.31 -9.04 -12.16
N THR A 100 8.62 -9.12 -12.29
CA THR A 100 9.37 -10.27 -11.80
C THR A 100 9.30 -10.30 -10.27
N ASP A 101 9.12 -11.49 -9.69
CA ASP A 101 9.13 -11.66 -8.22
C ASP A 101 10.46 -11.11 -7.66
N PRO A 102 10.42 -10.07 -6.81
CA PRO A 102 11.63 -9.52 -6.23
C PRO A 102 12.22 -10.37 -5.09
N ILE A 103 11.48 -11.37 -4.60
CA ILE A 103 11.86 -12.17 -3.43
C ILE A 103 12.58 -13.45 -3.86
N GLY A 104 13.67 -13.76 -3.17
CA GLY A 104 14.45 -14.96 -3.45
C GLY A 104 15.35 -14.85 -4.70
N HIS A 105 15.43 -13.67 -5.31
CA HIS A 105 16.31 -13.46 -6.46
C HIS A 105 17.78 -13.44 -6.06
N GLU A 106 18.59 -14.26 -6.71
CA GLU A 106 20.04 -14.28 -6.49
C GLU A 106 20.69 -13.06 -7.15
N LEU A 107 21.24 -12.18 -6.32
CA LEU A 107 21.87 -10.94 -6.75
C LEU A 107 23.37 -11.11 -7.05
N ALA A 108 24.03 -12.08 -6.39
CA ALA A 108 25.43 -12.44 -6.60
C ALA A 108 25.71 -13.80 -5.98
N ARG A 109 26.70 -14.51 -6.51
CA ARG A 109 27.25 -15.77 -5.96
C ARG A 109 28.76 -15.77 -6.07
N TRP A 110 29.45 -16.29 -5.05
CA TRP A 110 30.90 -16.46 -5.06
C TRP A 110 31.35 -17.58 -4.12
N GLN A 111 32.52 -18.14 -4.41
CA GLN A 111 33.16 -19.12 -3.52
C GLN A 111 34.25 -18.44 -2.70
N GLN A 112 34.36 -18.85 -1.45
CA GLN A 112 35.45 -18.46 -0.56
C GLN A 112 36.61 -19.47 -0.68
N PRO A 113 37.87 -19.04 -0.36
CA PRO A 113 39.04 -19.95 -0.39
C PRO A 113 38.91 -21.19 0.51
N ASN A 114 38.06 -21.14 1.54
CA ASN A 114 37.77 -22.25 2.44
C ASN A 114 36.69 -23.22 1.90
N GLY A 115 36.21 -23.03 0.65
CA GLY A 115 35.21 -23.89 0.00
C GLY A 115 33.75 -23.52 0.25
N LEU A 116 33.46 -22.45 1.02
CA LEU A 116 32.08 -21.98 1.21
C LEU A 116 31.56 -21.35 -0.08
N ASP A 117 30.36 -21.78 -0.50
CA ASP A 117 29.61 -21.18 -1.57
C ASP A 117 28.58 -20.20 -0.96
N ILE A 118 28.71 -18.91 -1.29
CA ILE A 118 27.91 -17.83 -0.71
C ILE A 118 27.07 -17.20 -1.81
N ALA A 119 25.76 -17.08 -1.56
CA ALA A 119 24.84 -16.33 -2.40
C ALA A 119 24.23 -15.15 -1.65
N ARG A 120 24.14 -14.00 -2.33
CA ARG A 120 23.36 -12.85 -1.87
C ARG A 120 22.00 -12.92 -2.51
N VAL A 121 20.97 -13.07 -1.69
CA VAL A 121 19.58 -13.25 -2.14
C VAL A 121 18.71 -12.13 -1.60
N SER A 122 17.78 -11.62 -2.42
CA SER A 122 16.80 -10.63 -2.01
C SER A 122 15.78 -11.23 -1.03
N THR A 123 15.43 -10.46 0.00
CA THR A 123 14.46 -10.85 1.03
C THR A 123 13.40 -9.78 1.20
N PRO A 124 12.21 -10.10 1.76
CA PRO A 124 11.21 -9.10 2.08
C PRO A 124 11.76 -7.98 2.95
N LEU A 125 11.41 -6.72 2.65
CA LEU A 125 11.84 -5.55 3.43
C LEU A 125 11.25 -5.53 4.85
N GLY A 126 10.12 -6.19 5.05
CA GLY A 126 9.38 -6.15 6.30
C GLY A 126 8.22 -5.15 6.24
N VAL A 127 7.90 -4.52 7.38
CA VAL A 127 6.80 -3.54 7.48
C VAL A 127 7.32 -2.15 7.09
N ILE A 128 6.61 -1.51 6.17
CA ILE A 128 6.90 -0.14 5.70
C ILE A 128 5.80 0.79 6.21
N GLY A 129 6.19 1.94 6.77
CA GLY A 129 5.30 3.03 7.11
C GLY A 129 5.29 4.08 6.01
N ILE A 130 4.10 4.45 5.53
CA ILE A 130 3.92 5.45 4.48
C ILE A 130 2.99 6.54 4.99
N ILE A 131 3.40 7.81 4.85
CA ILE A 131 2.59 8.98 5.20
C ILE A 131 2.27 9.72 3.92
N TYR A 132 0.99 9.93 3.65
CA TYR A 132 0.50 10.66 2.48
C TYR A 132 -0.81 11.37 2.81
N GLU A 133 -1.18 12.35 1.98
CA GLU A 133 -2.45 13.08 2.09
C GLU A 133 -3.01 13.43 0.71
N SER A 134 -4.32 13.67 0.64
CA SER A 134 -5.03 14.22 -0.53
C SER A 134 -4.82 13.45 -1.85
N ARG A 135 -4.51 12.15 -1.79
CA ARG A 135 -4.28 11.28 -2.95
C ARG A 135 -4.87 9.89 -2.69
N PRO A 136 -6.16 9.67 -2.97
CA PRO A 136 -6.82 8.39 -2.73
C PRO A 136 -6.14 7.20 -3.43
N ASN A 137 -5.63 7.41 -4.66
CA ASN A 137 -4.91 6.39 -5.42
C ASN A 137 -3.64 5.88 -4.71
N VAL A 138 -2.94 6.73 -3.94
CA VAL A 138 -1.71 6.33 -3.23
C VAL A 138 -1.98 5.19 -2.24
N THR A 139 -3.18 5.11 -1.66
CA THR A 139 -3.56 3.98 -0.79
C THR A 139 -3.41 2.65 -1.52
N ILE A 140 -3.89 2.59 -2.75
CA ILE A 140 -3.89 1.38 -3.58
C ILE A 140 -2.48 1.10 -4.12
N ASP A 141 -1.82 2.13 -4.67
CA ASP A 141 -0.49 2.01 -5.24
C ASP A 141 0.52 1.52 -4.17
N ALA A 142 0.50 2.15 -3.00
CA ALA A 142 1.39 1.81 -1.90
C ALA A 142 1.09 0.41 -1.32
N ALA A 143 -0.19 0.06 -1.15
CA ALA A 143 -0.58 -1.26 -0.65
C ALA A 143 -0.16 -2.36 -1.65
N GLY A 144 -0.39 -2.16 -2.94
CA GLY A 144 0.01 -3.10 -3.99
C GLY A 144 1.51 -3.35 -4.03
N LEU A 145 2.31 -2.28 -3.91
CA LEU A 145 3.79 -2.38 -3.87
C LEU A 145 4.32 -3.06 -2.61
N CYS A 146 3.53 -3.15 -1.54
CA CYS A 146 3.90 -3.82 -0.30
C CYS A 146 3.53 -5.33 -0.27
N ILE A 147 2.82 -5.83 -1.29
CA ILE A 147 2.44 -7.23 -1.47
C ILE A 147 3.45 -7.95 -2.36
#